data_0e30bccf7b2b7befa0a1d8b99f43d6ce
#
_entry.id   0e30bccf7b2b7befa0a1d8b99f43d6ce
#
_cell.length_a   1.000
_cell.length_b   1.000
_cell.length_c   1.000
_cell.angle_alpha   90.00
_cell.angle_beta   90.00
_cell.angle_gamma   90.00
#
_symmetry.space_group_name_H-M   'P 1'
#
loop_
_entity.id
_entity.type
_entity.pdbx_description
1 polymer ?
#
loop_
_entity_poly.entity_id
_entity_poly.type
_entity_poly.pdbx_seq_one_letter_code
_entity_poly.pdbx_strand_id
1 'polypeptide(L)'
;MIFKSQDAQKIIKHSVNMSIYNTKEQCINAAVVYQETEIGHSEEFYHEKSAFIYYIIEGEGKWIIEDVEYDVEAKDVVIVPPRKKFYFKGNLKQVCVTAPAWDEQYEKHVQFIDLD
;
A
#
# COMPACT_ATOMS: atom_id res chain seq x y z
N MET A 1 -1.11 -20.81 8.08
CA MET A 1 -1.75 -20.50 6.79
C MET A 1 -0.67 -20.23 5.76
N ILE A 2 -0.82 -20.81 4.58
CA ILE A 2 0.10 -20.56 3.47
C ILE A 2 -0.72 -20.15 2.26
N PHE A 3 -0.35 -19.04 1.65
CA PHE A 3 -0.99 -18.52 0.46
C PHE A 3 0.02 -18.50 -0.69
N LYS A 4 -0.30 -19.18 -1.77
CA LYS A 4 0.60 -19.32 -2.91
C LYS A 4 0.46 -18.13 -3.87
N SER A 5 1.56 -17.68 -4.45
CA SER A 5 1.54 -16.55 -5.38
C SER A 5 0.62 -16.80 -6.59
N GLN A 6 0.53 -18.03 -7.06
CA GLN A 6 -0.34 -18.39 -8.18
C GLN A 6 -1.82 -18.22 -7.85
N ASP A 7 -2.19 -18.24 -6.58
CA ASP A 7 -3.57 -18.10 -6.12
C ASP A 7 -3.91 -16.67 -5.68
N ALA A 8 -2.94 -15.75 -5.71
CA ALA A 8 -3.17 -14.37 -5.33
C ALA A 8 -4.09 -13.69 -6.35
N GLN A 9 -4.99 -12.85 -5.83
CA GLN A 9 -5.88 -12.06 -6.67
C GLN A 9 -5.10 -10.90 -7.29
N LYS A 10 -5.12 -10.78 -8.61
CA LYS A 10 -4.43 -9.72 -9.33
C LYS A 10 -5.40 -8.60 -9.66
N ILE A 11 -5.07 -7.39 -9.25
CA ILE A 11 -5.84 -6.19 -9.59
C ILE A 11 -4.89 -5.04 -9.92
N ILE A 12 -5.43 -4.01 -10.59
CA ILE A 12 -4.75 -2.73 -10.78
C ILE A 12 -5.62 -1.68 -10.13
N LYS A 13 -5.04 -0.92 -9.21
CA LYS A 13 -5.76 0.13 -8.48
C LYS A 13 -4.87 1.35 -8.34
N HIS A 14 -5.36 2.51 -8.80
CA HIS A 14 -4.64 3.79 -8.70
C HIS A 14 -3.19 3.72 -9.16
N SER A 15 -2.96 3.10 -10.33
CA SER A 15 -1.65 2.95 -10.98
C SER A 15 -0.71 1.94 -10.31
N VAL A 16 -1.24 1.13 -9.39
CA VAL A 16 -0.47 0.09 -8.71
C VAL A 16 -1.00 -1.28 -9.09
N ASN A 17 -0.11 -2.15 -9.57
CA ASN A 17 -0.41 -3.55 -9.83
C ASN A 17 -0.30 -4.30 -8.51
N MET A 18 -1.37 -4.94 -8.09
CA MET A 18 -1.45 -5.60 -6.79
C MET A 18 -1.68 -7.10 -6.93
N SER A 19 -0.97 -7.87 -6.11
CA SER A 19 -1.22 -9.28 -5.88
C SER A 19 -1.69 -9.43 -4.44
N ILE A 20 -2.98 -9.65 -4.25
CA ILE A 20 -3.62 -9.75 -2.93
C ILE A 20 -3.53 -11.20 -2.49
N TYR A 21 -2.74 -11.47 -1.44
CA TYR A 21 -2.54 -12.83 -0.95
C TYR A 21 -3.67 -13.31 -0.06
N ASN A 22 -4.17 -12.42 0.81
CA ASN A 22 -5.28 -12.77 1.68
C ASN A 22 -6.15 -11.55 1.97
N THR A 23 -7.37 -11.81 2.41
CA THR A 23 -8.33 -10.80 2.82
C THR A 23 -8.67 -10.96 4.30
N LYS A 24 -9.46 -10.03 4.84
CA LYS A 24 -9.95 -10.10 6.23
C LYS A 24 -10.75 -11.36 6.51
N GLU A 25 -11.33 -11.96 5.48
CA GLU A 25 -12.14 -13.19 5.65
C GLU A 25 -11.26 -14.38 6.03
N GLN A 26 -10.00 -14.38 5.61
CA GLN A 26 -9.05 -15.44 5.90
C GLN A 26 -8.21 -15.15 7.14
N CYS A 27 -7.89 -13.88 7.37
CA CYS A 27 -7.13 -13.45 8.55
C CYS A 27 -7.49 -12.00 8.87
N ILE A 28 -8.18 -11.79 9.98
CA ILE A 28 -8.63 -10.44 10.37
C ILE A 28 -7.48 -9.57 10.87
N ASN A 29 -6.40 -10.17 11.34
CA ASN A 29 -5.30 -9.47 11.99
C ASN A 29 -4.36 -8.79 10.99
N ALA A 30 -4.25 -9.32 9.78
CA ALA A 30 -3.37 -8.75 8.75
C ALA A 30 -3.75 -9.23 7.35
N ALA A 31 -3.52 -8.37 6.37
CA ALA A 31 -3.58 -8.72 4.96
C ALA A 31 -2.25 -8.38 4.31
N VAL A 32 -1.81 -9.23 3.39
CA VAL A 32 -0.53 -9.08 2.70
C VAL A 32 -0.77 -8.90 1.21
N VAL A 33 -0.19 -7.86 0.64
CA VAL A 33 -0.31 -7.51 -0.77
C VAL A 33 1.07 -7.22 -1.33
N TYR A 34 1.42 -7.86 -2.44
CA TYR A 34 2.60 -7.50 -3.21
C TYR A 34 2.21 -6.43 -4.22
N GLN A 35 3.04 -5.41 -4.38
CA GLN A 35 2.75 -4.28 -5.24
C GLN A 35 3.91 -3.94 -6.16
N GLU A 36 3.57 -3.60 -7.41
CA GLU A 36 4.49 -3.03 -8.38
C GLU A 36 3.87 -1.79 -8.99
N THR A 37 4.65 -0.73 -9.13
CA THR A 37 4.21 0.49 -9.82
C THR A 37 5.37 1.15 -10.52
N GLU A 38 5.10 1.78 -11.66
CA GLU A 38 6.10 2.58 -12.37
C GLU A 38 6.10 4.03 -11.91
N ILE A 39 4.96 4.53 -11.45
CA ILE A 39 4.80 5.96 -11.13
C ILE A 39 4.36 6.24 -9.70
N GLY A 40 3.73 5.28 -9.03
CA GLY A 40 3.24 5.45 -7.67
C GLY A 40 1.73 5.26 -7.55
N HIS A 41 1.19 5.68 -6.41
CA HIS A 41 -0.22 5.56 -6.07
C HIS A 41 -0.93 6.88 -6.38
N SER A 42 -1.79 6.88 -7.37
CA SER A 42 -2.42 8.11 -7.89
C SER A 42 -3.64 8.58 -7.10
N GLU A 43 -3.71 8.21 -5.85
CA GLU A 43 -4.76 8.65 -4.92
C GLU A 43 -4.15 8.91 -3.56
N GLU A 44 -4.50 10.04 -2.96
CA GLU A 44 -4.25 10.29 -1.54
C GLU A 44 -5.45 9.79 -0.75
N PHE A 45 -5.19 8.99 0.29
CA PHE A 45 -6.24 8.39 1.10
C PHE A 45 -5.73 8.15 2.53
N TYR A 46 -6.64 7.79 3.41
CA TYR A 46 -6.28 7.27 4.73
C TYR A 46 -7.23 6.12 5.10
N HIS A 47 -6.82 5.33 6.06
CA HIS A 47 -7.63 4.23 6.57
C HIS A 47 -7.87 4.46 8.05
N GLU A 48 -9.13 4.36 8.48
CA GLU A 48 -9.50 4.70 9.86
C GLU A 48 -8.99 3.68 10.89
N LYS A 49 -8.74 2.44 10.49
CA LYS A 49 -8.45 1.34 11.40
C LYS A 49 -7.06 0.74 11.24
N SER A 50 -6.56 0.63 10.00
CA SER A 50 -5.35 -0.13 9.70
C SER A 50 -4.12 0.75 9.64
N ALA A 51 -3.02 0.23 10.20
CA ALA A 51 -1.69 0.70 9.83
C ALA A 51 -1.35 0.08 8.47
N PHE A 52 -0.66 0.84 7.63
CA PHE A 52 -0.13 0.36 6.34
C PHE A 52 1.39 0.27 6.49
N ILE A 53 1.91 -0.92 6.31
CA ILE A 53 3.33 -1.22 6.50
C ILE A 53 3.90 -1.67 5.16
N TYR A 54 4.89 -0.95 4.67
CA TYR A 54 5.52 -1.25 3.38
C TYR A 54 6.97 -1.64 3.59
N TYR A 55 7.38 -2.72 2.94
CA TYR A 55 8.79 -3.06 2.80
C TYR A 55 9.16 -2.87 1.32
N ILE A 56 10.12 -2.00 1.05
CA ILE A 56 10.56 -1.70 -0.30
C ILE A 56 11.56 -2.77 -0.73
N ILE A 57 11.19 -3.54 -1.75
CA ILE A 57 12.05 -4.62 -2.26
C ILE A 57 13.05 -4.06 -3.26
N GLU A 58 12.56 -3.21 -4.16
CA GLU A 58 13.35 -2.71 -5.28
C GLU A 58 12.85 -1.33 -5.69
N GLY A 59 13.77 -0.46 -6.11
CA GLY A 59 13.45 0.87 -6.60
C GLY A 59 13.64 1.95 -5.55
N GLU A 60 13.15 3.14 -5.89
CA GLU A 60 13.20 4.31 -5.01
C GLU A 60 12.01 5.20 -5.30
N GLY A 61 11.63 6.00 -4.32
CA GLY A 61 10.50 6.88 -4.46
C GLY A 61 10.34 7.81 -3.28
N LYS A 62 9.14 8.35 -3.15
CA LYS A 62 8.79 9.31 -2.11
C LYS A 62 7.44 8.95 -1.51
N TRP A 63 7.35 8.96 -0.20
CA TRP A 63 6.08 8.89 0.53
C TRP A 63 5.71 10.28 1.01
N ILE A 64 4.49 10.70 0.72
CA ILE A 64 3.94 11.97 1.20
C ILE A 64 2.90 11.60 2.26
N ILE A 65 3.26 11.84 3.53
CA ILE A 65 2.44 11.49 4.67
C ILE A 65 2.11 12.76 5.43
N GLU A 66 0.82 13.08 5.54
CA GLU A 66 0.36 14.33 6.18
C GLU A 66 1.10 15.55 5.62
N ASP A 67 1.20 15.60 4.28
CA ASP A 67 1.83 16.68 3.51
C ASP A 67 3.36 16.78 3.65
N VAL A 68 4.00 15.84 4.35
CA VAL A 68 5.47 15.82 4.50
C VAL A 68 6.04 14.75 3.58
N GLU A 69 7.06 15.12 2.83
CA GLU A 69 7.69 14.25 1.85
C GLU A 69 8.90 13.53 2.44
N TYR A 70 8.97 12.21 2.24
CA TYR A 70 10.06 11.35 2.70
C TYR A 70 10.63 10.57 1.55
N ASP A 71 11.96 10.59 1.39
CA ASP A 71 12.64 9.75 0.40
C ASP A 71 12.75 8.32 0.91
N VAL A 72 12.52 7.36 0.02
CA VAL A 72 12.66 5.94 0.35
C VAL A 72 13.42 5.21 -0.75
N GLU A 73 14.08 4.12 -0.37
CA GLU A 73 14.79 3.25 -1.29
C GLU A 73 14.67 1.78 -0.87
N ALA A 74 15.23 0.89 -1.68
CA ALA A 74 15.18 -0.55 -1.41
C ALA A 74 15.67 -0.87 0.00
N LYS A 75 14.95 -1.77 0.67
CA LYS A 75 15.15 -2.25 2.05
C LYS A 75 14.66 -1.30 3.13
N ASP A 76 14.11 -0.14 2.76
CA ASP A 76 13.45 0.72 3.72
C ASP A 76 12.07 0.16 4.12
N VAL A 77 11.64 0.51 5.31
CA VAL A 77 10.28 0.23 5.80
C VAL A 77 9.55 1.55 6.00
N VAL A 78 8.32 1.62 5.49
CA VAL A 78 7.43 2.76 5.72
C VAL A 78 6.26 2.27 6.55
N ILE A 79 5.93 2.96 7.64
CA ILE A 79 4.75 2.67 8.44
C ILE A 79 3.87 3.91 8.45
N VAL A 80 2.65 3.76 7.94
CA VAL A 80 1.65 4.82 7.98
C VAL A 80 0.61 4.40 9.02
N PRO A 81 0.53 5.13 10.15
CA PRO A 81 -0.47 4.83 11.19
C PRO A 81 -1.89 5.04 10.68
N PRO A 82 -2.90 4.47 11.34
CA PRO A 82 -4.30 4.75 11.02
C PRO A 82 -4.58 6.26 11.02
N ARG A 83 -5.49 6.68 10.15
CA ARG A 83 -5.99 8.07 10.05
C ARG A 83 -4.99 9.08 9.52
N LYS A 84 -3.81 8.66 9.08
CA LYS A 84 -2.84 9.54 8.43
C LYS A 84 -3.02 9.44 6.93
N LYS A 85 -3.28 10.56 6.27
CA LYS A 85 -3.42 10.58 4.82
C LYS A 85 -2.06 10.45 4.16
N PHE A 86 -2.00 9.71 3.05
CA PHE A 86 -0.75 9.51 2.36
C PHE A 86 -0.94 9.08 0.91
N TYR A 87 0.09 9.23 0.14
CA TYR A 87 0.28 8.61 -1.16
C TYR A 87 1.77 8.46 -1.39
N PHE A 88 2.15 7.76 -2.45
CA PHE A 88 3.56 7.59 -2.78
C PHE A 88 3.76 7.73 -4.28
N LYS A 89 4.99 8.02 -4.68
CA LYS A 89 5.39 8.11 -6.08
C LYS A 89 6.76 7.50 -6.28
N GLY A 90 6.98 6.97 -7.48
CA GLY A 90 8.23 6.34 -7.86
C GLY A 90 8.04 5.00 -8.53
N ASN A 91 9.15 4.44 -9.00
CA ASN A 91 9.20 3.12 -9.61
C ASN A 91 9.59 2.12 -8.51
N LEU A 92 8.62 1.30 -8.06
CA LEU A 92 8.75 0.54 -6.83
C LEU A 92 8.22 -0.88 -6.97
N LYS A 93 8.91 -1.81 -6.32
CA LYS A 93 8.39 -3.16 -6.00
C LYS A 93 8.43 -3.28 -4.48
N GLN A 94 7.30 -3.66 -3.89
CA GLN A 94 7.14 -3.61 -2.44
C GLN A 94 6.10 -4.58 -1.94
N VAL A 95 6.17 -4.88 -0.65
CA VAL A 95 5.12 -5.61 0.07
C VAL A 95 4.39 -4.62 0.95
N CYS A 96 3.07 -4.67 0.91
CA CYS A 96 2.20 -3.90 1.82
C CYS A 96 1.50 -4.87 2.76
N VAL A 97 1.62 -4.60 4.05
CA VAL A 97 0.86 -5.30 5.09
C VAL A 97 -0.09 -4.31 5.74
N THR A 98 -1.36 -4.63 5.78
CA THR A 98 -2.35 -3.85 6.53
C THR A 98 -2.70 -4.59 7.80
N ALA A 99 -2.69 -3.91 8.93
CA ALA A 99 -2.97 -4.51 10.23
C ALA A 99 -3.82 -3.54 11.08
N PRO A 100 -5.06 -3.94 11.47
CA PRO A 100 -5.78 -5.15 11.03
C PRO A 100 -5.94 -5.22 9.52
N ALA A 101 -6.37 -6.37 9.02
CA ALA A 101 -6.55 -6.59 7.59
C ALA A 101 -7.43 -5.49 6.97
N TRP A 102 -7.03 -5.05 5.77
CA TRP A 102 -7.75 -4.01 5.06
C TRP A 102 -9.24 -4.33 4.93
N ASP A 103 -10.06 -3.30 5.19
CA ASP A 103 -11.50 -3.35 5.08
C ASP A 103 -11.96 -2.07 4.38
N GLU A 104 -12.59 -2.24 3.23
CA GLU A 104 -12.99 -1.13 2.36
C GLU A 104 -13.82 -0.07 3.08
N GLN A 105 -14.68 -0.46 4.01
CA GLN A 105 -15.56 0.49 4.68
C GLN A 105 -14.83 1.57 5.47
N TYR A 106 -13.57 1.34 5.84
CA TYR A 106 -12.76 2.27 6.62
C TYR A 106 -11.75 3.05 5.78
N GLU A 107 -11.67 2.79 4.48
CA GLU A 107 -10.80 3.54 3.59
C GLU A 107 -11.49 4.83 3.13
N LYS A 108 -10.80 5.95 3.25
CA LYS A 108 -11.36 7.27 2.93
C LYS A 108 -10.51 7.96 1.87
N HIS A 109 -11.16 8.31 0.78
CA HIS A 109 -10.56 9.07 -0.30
C HIS A 109 -10.34 10.54 0.11
N VAL A 110 -9.17 11.09 -0.20
CA VAL A 110 -8.88 12.51 0.00
C VAL A 110 -8.90 13.25 -1.34
N GLN A 111 -8.05 12.83 -2.28
CA GLN A 111 -7.99 13.44 -3.61
C GLN A 111 -7.26 12.52 -4.58
N PHE A 112 -7.51 12.69 -5.86
CA PHE A 112 -6.69 12.07 -6.90
C PHE A 112 -5.41 12.88 -7.09
N ILE A 113 -4.32 12.17 -7.36
CA ILE A 113 -2.99 12.77 -7.53
C ILE A 113 -2.55 12.54 -8.96
N ASP A 114 -2.11 13.62 -9.61
CA ASP A 114 -1.48 13.56 -10.91
C ASP A 114 0.01 13.31 -10.70
N LEU A 115 0.47 12.13 -11.09
CA LEU A 115 1.87 11.69 -10.91
C LEU A 115 2.74 11.92 -12.14
N ASP A 116 2.16 12.36 -13.22
CA ASP A 116 2.89 12.57 -14.47
C ASP A 116 3.60 13.93 -14.52
#